data_128a3267903ff947f919bc534b773081
#
_entry.id   128a3267903ff947f919bc534b773081
#
_cell.length_a   1.000
_cell.length_b   1.000
_cell.length_c   1.000
_cell.angle_alpha   90.00
_cell.angle_beta   90.00
_cell.angle_gamma   90.00
#
_symmetry.space_group_name_H-M   'P 1'
#
loop_
_entity.id
_entity.type
_entity.pdbx_description
1 polymer ?
#
loop_
_entity_poly.entity_id
_entity_poly.type
_entity_poly.pdbx_seq_one_letter_code
_entity_poly.pdbx_strand_id
1 'polypeptide(L)'
;MKKLSLVVPAYNESACIDRFIETIFGLGLENPLEIVFVDDGSKDDTLAKVKAAAEKDGRIRYVSFSRNFGKEAALYAGLGHATGDLVVTMDADLQHRPELLKEMVKAIEEDGYDCAAACRTTRTGEPAVRSWFAHRFYELMRKYSDVNLKDGSMDYRMMTRQVVEAVLSFSEANRFTKGIYQWVGFRTKWIETENVERVAGETKWSFWSLFAYSVRGILAFSTAPLQLASILGIGCCLLAFCYMTFVFFKWLIYGDPVQGYPTIMCVVLLLGGLQLFVVGILGLYIAGIFRETKRRPIYVVKESK
;
A
#
# COMPACT_ATOMS: atom_id res chain seq x y z
N MET A 1 -18.72 26.43 6.02
CA MET A 1 -18.59 25.03 5.56
C MET A 1 -17.27 24.87 4.81
N LYS A 2 -16.51 23.83 5.14
CA LYS A 2 -15.24 23.52 4.52
C LYS A 2 -15.43 22.96 3.11
N LYS A 3 -14.59 23.33 2.16
CA LYS A 3 -14.63 22.76 0.80
C LYS A 3 -14.15 21.31 0.84
N LEU A 4 -14.87 20.41 0.15
CA LEU A 4 -14.58 18.99 0.03
C LEU A 4 -13.99 18.68 -1.34
N SER A 5 -12.83 18.03 -1.39
CA SER A 5 -12.24 17.46 -2.61
C SER A 5 -12.32 15.94 -2.56
N LEU A 6 -12.94 15.36 -3.59
CA LEU A 6 -13.01 13.90 -3.75
C LEU A 6 -11.97 13.47 -4.79
N VAL A 7 -10.94 12.77 -4.37
CA VAL A 7 -9.86 12.22 -5.20
C VAL A 7 -10.22 10.81 -5.64
N VAL A 8 -10.31 10.61 -6.94
CA VAL A 8 -10.79 9.38 -7.56
C VAL A 8 -9.75 8.83 -8.53
N PRO A 9 -8.89 7.88 -8.10
CA PRO A 9 -8.02 7.17 -9.03
C PRO A 9 -8.86 6.29 -9.98
N ALA A 10 -8.58 6.35 -11.28
CA ALA A 10 -9.27 5.59 -12.30
C ALA A 10 -8.29 4.94 -13.28
N TYR A 11 -8.49 3.66 -13.59
CA TYR A 11 -7.76 2.95 -14.63
C TYR A 11 -8.65 1.89 -15.29
N ASN A 12 -9.07 2.15 -16.52
CA ASN A 12 -10.04 1.35 -17.28
C ASN A 12 -11.34 1.13 -16.47
N GLU A 13 -11.97 2.24 -16.07
CA GLU A 13 -13.20 2.27 -15.26
C GLU A 13 -14.35 2.98 -16.01
N SER A 14 -14.32 2.99 -17.36
CA SER A 14 -15.29 3.72 -18.20
C SER A 14 -16.76 3.37 -17.88
N ALA A 15 -17.03 2.13 -17.47
CA ALA A 15 -18.38 1.69 -17.11
C ALA A 15 -18.93 2.34 -15.82
N CYS A 16 -18.05 2.82 -14.93
CA CYS A 16 -18.43 3.32 -13.61
C CYS A 16 -18.51 4.84 -13.52
N ILE A 17 -17.81 5.58 -14.39
CA ILE A 17 -17.60 7.04 -14.27
C ILE A 17 -18.93 7.80 -14.19
N ASP A 18 -19.83 7.59 -15.12
CA ASP A 18 -21.09 8.35 -15.20
C ASP A 18 -21.94 8.14 -13.93
N ARG A 19 -22.10 6.85 -13.57
CA ARG A 19 -22.85 6.46 -12.37
C ARG A 19 -22.20 6.97 -11.08
N PHE A 20 -20.86 6.98 -11.01
CA PHE A 20 -20.14 7.53 -9.87
C PHE A 20 -20.46 9.01 -9.68
N ILE A 21 -20.38 9.81 -10.75
CA ILE A 21 -20.67 11.25 -10.74
C ILE A 21 -22.11 11.51 -10.28
N GLU A 22 -23.09 10.81 -10.88
CA GLU A 22 -24.49 10.92 -10.52
C GLU A 22 -24.74 10.57 -9.03
N THR A 23 -24.12 9.48 -8.55
CA THR A 23 -24.26 9.05 -7.15
C THR A 23 -23.71 10.09 -6.20
N ILE A 24 -22.49 10.59 -6.45
CA ILE A 24 -21.84 11.57 -5.56
C ILE A 24 -22.62 12.91 -5.52
N PHE A 25 -23.05 13.43 -6.66
CA PHE A 25 -23.84 14.66 -6.67
C PHE A 25 -25.25 14.48 -6.11
N GLY A 26 -25.80 13.26 -6.21
CA GLY A 26 -27.10 12.89 -5.61
C GLY A 26 -27.11 12.81 -4.09
N LEU A 27 -25.97 12.79 -3.42
CA LEU A 27 -25.88 12.70 -1.94
C LEU A 27 -26.41 13.94 -1.21
N GLY A 28 -26.54 15.07 -1.90
CA GLY A 28 -26.99 16.32 -1.28
C GLY A 28 -26.05 16.76 -0.13
N LEU A 29 -24.74 16.73 -0.35
CA LEU A 29 -23.77 17.25 0.61
C LEU A 29 -23.90 18.79 0.67
N GLU A 30 -23.90 19.34 1.86
CA GLU A 30 -23.97 20.80 2.06
C GLU A 30 -22.63 21.49 1.76
N ASN A 31 -21.53 20.75 1.85
CA ASN A 31 -20.18 21.25 1.60
C ASN A 31 -19.97 21.55 0.10
N PRO A 32 -19.30 22.66 -0.25
CA PRO A 32 -18.84 22.87 -1.61
C PRO A 32 -17.95 21.68 -2.05
N LEU A 33 -18.31 21.04 -3.17
CA LEU A 33 -17.69 19.79 -3.62
C LEU A 33 -16.89 20.00 -4.92
N GLU A 34 -15.68 19.48 -4.99
CA GLU A 34 -14.98 19.22 -6.25
C GLU A 34 -14.62 17.73 -6.36
N ILE A 35 -14.58 17.20 -7.57
CA ILE A 35 -14.13 15.84 -7.88
C ILE A 35 -12.87 15.93 -8.73
N VAL A 36 -11.78 15.32 -8.27
CA VAL A 36 -10.50 15.24 -8.97
C VAL A 36 -10.28 13.80 -9.42
N PHE A 37 -10.59 13.51 -10.68
CA PHE A 37 -10.27 12.23 -11.30
C PHE A 37 -8.81 12.16 -11.66
N VAL A 38 -8.14 11.05 -11.33
CA VAL A 38 -6.77 10.78 -11.77
C VAL A 38 -6.79 9.56 -12.70
N ASP A 39 -6.68 9.81 -13.99
CA ASP A 39 -6.58 8.77 -15.01
C ASP A 39 -5.16 8.23 -15.08
N ASP A 40 -4.96 7.00 -14.64
CA ASP A 40 -3.66 6.32 -14.61
C ASP A 40 -3.32 5.68 -15.97
N GLY A 41 -3.47 6.47 -17.05
CA GLY A 41 -3.15 6.05 -18.41
C GLY A 41 -4.10 4.95 -18.93
N SER A 42 -5.39 5.14 -18.79
CA SER A 42 -6.43 4.22 -19.28
C SER A 42 -6.34 4.02 -20.80
N LYS A 43 -6.74 2.83 -21.23
CA LYS A 43 -6.78 2.43 -22.64
C LYS A 43 -8.20 2.32 -23.21
N ASP A 44 -9.20 2.46 -22.35
CA ASP A 44 -10.62 2.51 -22.68
C ASP A 44 -11.13 3.97 -22.70
N ASP A 45 -12.44 4.15 -22.74
CA ASP A 45 -13.09 5.47 -22.80
C ASP A 45 -13.12 6.23 -21.47
N THR A 46 -12.42 5.77 -20.42
CA THR A 46 -12.41 6.39 -19.09
C THR A 46 -12.04 7.88 -19.18
N LEU A 47 -10.91 8.21 -19.81
CA LEU A 47 -10.45 9.60 -19.94
C LEU A 47 -11.42 10.45 -20.77
N ALA A 48 -11.97 9.89 -21.86
CA ALA A 48 -12.93 10.61 -22.70
C ALA A 48 -14.19 11.00 -21.92
N LYS A 49 -14.73 10.08 -21.11
CA LYS A 49 -15.90 10.33 -20.25
C LYS A 49 -15.61 11.38 -19.18
N VAL A 50 -14.48 11.27 -18.50
CA VAL A 50 -14.08 12.24 -17.46
C VAL A 50 -13.91 13.64 -18.07
N LYS A 51 -13.31 13.77 -19.25
CA LYS A 51 -13.20 15.05 -19.97
C LYS A 51 -14.57 15.63 -20.30
N ALA A 52 -15.45 14.83 -20.88
CA ALA A 52 -16.81 15.26 -21.23
C ALA A 52 -17.60 15.71 -19.98
N ALA A 53 -17.41 15.03 -18.84
CA ALA A 53 -18.00 15.45 -17.58
C ALA A 53 -17.40 16.77 -17.05
N ALA A 54 -16.08 16.95 -17.14
CA ALA A 54 -15.39 18.17 -16.73
C ALA A 54 -15.71 19.39 -17.63
N GLU A 55 -16.11 19.18 -18.88
CA GLU A 55 -16.61 20.24 -19.75
C GLU A 55 -18.01 20.73 -19.37
N LYS A 56 -18.86 19.80 -18.86
CA LYS A 56 -20.24 20.09 -18.45
C LYS A 56 -20.33 20.70 -17.06
N ASP A 57 -19.45 20.32 -16.17
CA ASP A 57 -19.48 20.74 -14.77
C ASP A 57 -18.08 21.14 -14.27
N GLY A 58 -17.90 22.42 -13.99
CA GLY A 58 -16.62 22.97 -13.52
C GLY A 58 -16.14 22.47 -12.15
N ARG A 59 -16.98 21.72 -11.42
CA ARG A 59 -16.61 21.05 -10.18
C ARG A 59 -15.82 19.76 -10.42
N ILE A 60 -15.82 19.26 -11.67
CA ILE A 60 -15.09 18.06 -12.06
C ILE A 60 -13.76 18.50 -12.70
N ARG A 61 -12.68 17.99 -12.15
CA ARG A 61 -11.32 18.20 -12.63
C ARG A 61 -10.66 16.86 -12.91
N TYR A 62 -9.62 16.86 -13.73
CA TYR A 62 -8.88 15.64 -14.03
C TYR A 62 -7.39 15.87 -14.17
N VAL A 63 -6.63 14.81 -13.91
CA VAL A 63 -5.20 14.68 -14.19
C VAL A 63 -5.03 13.35 -14.93
N SER A 64 -4.48 13.37 -16.14
CA SER A 64 -4.19 12.15 -16.91
C SER A 64 -2.69 11.93 -17.00
N PHE A 65 -2.25 10.70 -16.75
CA PHE A 65 -0.86 10.32 -16.81
C PHE A 65 -0.43 9.89 -18.23
N SER A 66 0.86 10.04 -18.51
CA SER A 66 1.45 9.61 -19.79
C SER A 66 1.42 8.09 -20.00
N ARG A 67 1.33 7.31 -18.95
CA ARG A 67 1.19 5.84 -18.91
C ARG A 67 0.66 5.42 -17.55
N ASN A 68 0.41 4.13 -17.35
CA ASN A 68 0.12 3.57 -16.03
C ASN A 68 1.35 3.65 -15.11
N PHE A 69 1.20 4.36 -13.98
CA PHE A 69 2.16 4.49 -12.88
C PHE A 69 1.71 3.77 -11.61
N GLY A 70 0.46 3.33 -11.56
CA GLY A 70 -0.14 2.60 -10.45
C GLY A 70 -0.98 3.44 -9.51
N LYS A 71 -1.87 2.78 -8.77
CA LYS A 71 -2.84 3.41 -7.85
C LYS A 71 -2.18 4.35 -6.83
N GLU A 72 -1.03 3.97 -6.28
CA GLU A 72 -0.30 4.78 -5.29
C GLU A 72 0.13 6.15 -5.88
N ALA A 73 0.60 6.16 -7.13
CA ALA A 73 0.95 7.39 -7.84
C ALA A 73 -0.30 8.24 -8.12
N ALA A 74 -1.42 7.59 -8.50
CA ALA A 74 -2.67 8.29 -8.75
C ALA A 74 -3.24 8.94 -7.49
N LEU A 75 -3.19 8.26 -6.33
CA LEU A 75 -3.57 8.83 -5.04
C LEU A 75 -2.69 10.04 -4.69
N TYR A 76 -1.37 9.92 -4.84
CA TYR A 76 -0.44 11.01 -4.56
C TYR A 76 -0.70 12.24 -5.45
N ALA A 77 -0.89 12.03 -6.75
CA ALA A 77 -1.22 13.10 -7.68
C ALA A 77 -2.56 13.77 -7.35
N GLY A 78 -3.59 12.98 -7.07
CA GLY A 78 -4.92 13.49 -6.74
C GLY A 78 -4.90 14.32 -5.46
N LEU A 79 -4.20 13.86 -4.41
CA LEU A 79 -4.02 14.62 -3.18
C LEU A 79 -3.31 15.96 -3.43
N GLY A 80 -2.31 15.99 -4.31
CA GLY A 80 -1.58 17.23 -4.68
C GLY A 80 -2.40 18.20 -5.52
N HIS A 81 -3.39 17.73 -6.30
CA HIS A 81 -4.25 18.58 -7.12
C HIS A 81 -5.56 18.96 -6.42
N ALA A 82 -5.91 18.32 -5.30
CA ALA A 82 -7.07 18.66 -4.50
C ALA A 82 -6.91 20.02 -3.83
N THR A 83 -7.94 20.88 -3.89
CA THR A 83 -7.91 22.25 -3.35
C THR A 83 -8.78 22.45 -2.11
N GLY A 84 -9.58 21.46 -1.73
CA GLY A 84 -10.48 21.53 -0.57
C GLY A 84 -9.78 21.52 0.77
N ASP A 85 -10.47 21.99 1.79
CA ASP A 85 -10.05 21.93 3.20
C ASP A 85 -10.10 20.48 3.74
N LEU A 86 -11.07 19.72 3.24
CA LEU A 86 -11.23 18.29 3.47
C LEU A 86 -10.98 17.54 2.17
N VAL A 87 -10.17 16.50 2.22
CA VAL A 87 -9.84 15.69 1.04
C VAL A 87 -10.19 14.24 1.30
N VAL A 88 -10.95 13.65 0.38
CA VAL A 88 -11.37 12.25 0.44
C VAL A 88 -10.74 11.47 -0.69
N THR A 89 -10.21 10.31 -0.39
CA THR A 89 -9.82 9.30 -1.40
C THR A 89 -10.91 8.24 -1.51
N MET A 90 -11.38 7.95 -2.73
CA MET A 90 -12.43 6.97 -3.00
C MET A 90 -12.22 6.31 -4.36
N ASP A 91 -12.41 4.98 -4.45
CA ASP A 91 -12.34 4.27 -5.73
C ASP A 91 -13.57 4.53 -6.61
N ALA A 92 -13.40 4.51 -7.93
CA ALA A 92 -14.46 4.80 -8.90
C ALA A 92 -15.53 3.68 -9.01
N ASP A 93 -15.25 2.47 -8.49
CA ASP A 93 -16.07 1.26 -8.64
C ASP A 93 -17.30 1.19 -7.73
N LEU A 94 -17.52 2.22 -6.90
CA LEU A 94 -18.63 2.31 -5.92
C LEU A 94 -18.72 1.14 -4.93
N GLN A 95 -17.61 0.41 -4.69
CA GLN A 95 -17.54 -0.58 -3.61
C GLN A 95 -17.60 0.05 -2.21
N HIS A 96 -17.38 1.34 -2.15
CA HIS A 96 -17.47 2.14 -0.93
C HIS A 96 -18.86 2.76 -0.85
N ARG A 97 -19.45 2.75 0.32
CA ARG A 97 -20.76 3.38 0.58
C ARG A 97 -20.59 4.91 0.59
N PRO A 98 -21.08 5.64 -0.43
CA PRO A 98 -20.88 7.08 -0.52
C PRO A 98 -21.54 7.86 0.63
N GLU A 99 -22.58 7.29 1.24
CA GLU A 99 -23.30 7.87 2.37
C GLU A 99 -22.41 8.12 3.59
N LEU A 100 -21.32 7.33 3.73
CA LEU A 100 -20.33 7.51 4.81
C LEU A 100 -19.63 8.87 4.76
N LEU A 101 -19.64 9.57 3.62
CA LEU A 101 -19.10 10.93 3.51
C LEU A 101 -19.70 11.87 4.55
N LYS A 102 -21.00 11.77 4.83
CA LYS A 102 -21.68 12.60 5.84
C LYS A 102 -21.16 12.32 7.25
N GLU A 103 -20.96 11.04 7.57
CA GLU A 103 -20.39 10.63 8.87
C GLU A 103 -18.92 11.03 9.00
N MET A 104 -18.14 10.95 7.90
CA MET A 104 -16.76 11.38 7.88
C MET A 104 -16.61 12.88 8.09
N VAL A 105 -17.47 13.69 7.44
CA VAL A 105 -17.51 15.16 7.67
C VAL A 105 -17.79 15.46 9.14
N LYS A 106 -18.83 14.82 9.71
CA LYS A 106 -19.17 14.98 11.12
C LYS A 106 -18.02 14.62 12.05
N ALA A 107 -17.35 13.51 11.79
CA ALA A 107 -16.18 13.06 12.57
C ALA A 107 -15.07 14.12 12.64
N ILE A 108 -14.85 14.84 11.55
CA ILE A 108 -13.78 15.85 11.48
C ILE A 108 -14.27 17.21 12.00
N GLU A 109 -15.47 17.65 11.60
CA GLU A 109 -15.94 18.99 11.93
C GLU A 109 -16.52 19.11 13.34
N GLU A 110 -17.20 18.05 13.83
CA GLU A 110 -17.82 18.07 15.15
C GLU A 110 -17.00 17.33 16.21
N ASP A 111 -16.47 16.14 15.91
CA ASP A 111 -15.76 15.30 16.88
C ASP A 111 -14.26 15.64 16.97
N GLY A 112 -13.73 16.52 16.09
CA GLY A 112 -12.36 17.02 16.13
C GLY A 112 -11.30 15.97 15.78
N TYR A 113 -11.61 14.99 14.92
CA TYR A 113 -10.63 14.08 14.33
C TYR A 113 -9.93 14.73 13.15
N ASP A 114 -8.67 14.33 12.91
CA ASP A 114 -7.89 14.79 11.76
C ASP A 114 -8.19 13.97 10.51
N CYS A 115 -8.60 12.70 10.72
CA CYS A 115 -8.97 11.74 9.70
C CYS A 115 -10.23 10.97 10.07
N ALA A 116 -11.00 10.56 9.05
CA ALA A 116 -12.04 9.54 9.16
C ALA A 116 -11.82 8.49 8.06
N ALA A 117 -11.75 7.22 8.42
CA ALA A 117 -11.42 6.14 7.49
C ALA A 117 -12.38 4.97 7.60
N ALA A 118 -12.81 4.43 6.46
CA ALA A 118 -13.60 3.22 6.42
C ALA A 118 -12.76 1.99 6.77
N CYS A 119 -13.35 1.09 7.54
CA CYS A 119 -12.75 -0.16 7.95
C CYS A 119 -13.75 -1.31 7.74
N ARG A 120 -13.35 -2.34 7.03
CA ARG A 120 -14.18 -3.55 6.84
C ARG A 120 -14.28 -4.33 8.14
N THR A 121 -15.49 -4.67 8.53
CA THR A 121 -15.77 -5.53 9.70
C THR A 121 -15.70 -7.01 9.33
N THR A 122 -16.06 -7.37 8.11
CA THR A 122 -16.14 -8.75 7.66
C THR A 122 -15.41 -8.95 6.33
N ARG A 123 -14.84 -10.15 6.15
CA ARG A 123 -14.22 -10.60 4.87
C ARG A 123 -15.12 -11.64 4.19
N THR A 124 -16.43 -11.53 4.36
CA THR A 124 -17.41 -12.43 3.77
C THR A 124 -17.26 -12.41 2.24
N GLY A 125 -17.14 -13.59 1.63
CA GLY A 125 -16.93 -13.72 0.17
C GLY A 125 -15.47 -13.78 -0.29
N GLU A 126 -14.46 -13.59 0.59
CA GLU A 126 -13.06 -13.79 0.23
C GLU A 126 -12.64 -15.27 0.42
N PRO A 127 -11.79 -15.84 -0.47
CA PRO A 127 -11.21 -17.17 -0.25
C PRO A 127 -10.45 -17.23 1.08
N ALA A 128 -10.66 -18.30 1.87
CA ALA A 128 -10.07 -18.46 3.21
C ALA A 128 -8.54 -18.33 3.21
N VAL A 129 -7.87 -18.84 2.17
CA VAL A 129 -6.42 -18.72 1.99
C VAL A 129 -5.98 -17.26 1.87
N ARG A 130 -6.69 -16.45 1.08
CA ARG A 130 -6.40 -15.02 0.92
C ARG A 130 -6.59 -14.24 2.21
N SER A 131 -7.67 -14.53 2.93
CA SER A 131 -7.97 -13.93 4.23
C SER A 131 -6.91 -14.28 5.27
N TRP A 132 -6.44 -15.52 5.31
CA TRP A 132 -5.38 -15.98 6.20
C TRP A 132 -4.04 -15.25 5.93
N PHE A 133 -3.62 -15.16 4.64
CA PHE A 133 -2.41 -14.42 4.28
C PHE A 133 -2.49 -12.94 4.62
N ALA A 134 -3.65 -12.32 4.39
CA ALA A 134 -3.85 -10.91 4.74
C ALA A 134 -3.76 -10.70 6.26
N HIS A 135 -4.41 -11.57 7.07
CA HIS A 135 -4.33 -11.48 8.53
C HIS A 135 -2.89 -11.62 9.03
N ARG A 136 -2.13 -12.61 8.51
CA ARG A 136 -0.71 -12.79 8.84
C ARG A 136 0.15 -11.60 8.42
N PHE A 137 -0.16 -10.99 7.28
CA PHE A 137 0.52 -9.76 6.86
C PHE A 137 0.31 -8.61 7.86
N TYR A 138 -0.94 -8.35 8.27
CA TYR A 138 -1.23 -7.31 9.26
C TYR A 138 -0.61 -7.61 10.63
N GLU A 139 -0.60 -8.85 11.06
CA GLU A 139 0.03 -9.28 12.30
C GLU A 139 1.56 -9.04 12.26
N LEU A 140 2.22 -9.42 11.17
CA LEU A 140 3.64 -9.18 10.97
C LEU A 140 3.97 -7.69 10.92
N MET A 141 3.18 -6.90 10.19
CA MET A 141 3.36 -5.45 10.13
C MET A 141 3.22 -4.81 11.50
N ARG A 142 2.21 -5.19 12.27
CA ARG A 142 2.01 -4.67 13.63
C ARG A 142 3.16 -5.03 14.58
N LYS A 143 3.77 -6.20 14.42
CA LYS A 143 4.82 -6.69 15.31
C LYS A 143 6.23 -6.18 14.94
N TYR A 144 6.49 -6.01 13.65
CA TYR A 144 7.84 -5.80 13.12
C TYR A 144 8.01 -4.53 12.28
N SER A 145 7.01 -3.65 12.24
CA SER A 145 7.13 -2.36 11.57
C SER A 145 6.81 -1.22 12.53
N ASP A 146 7.25 -0.02 12.18
CA ASP A 146 6.99 1.21 12.94
C ASP A 146 5.56 1.74 12.75
N VAL A 147 4.70 1.00 12.00
CA VAL A 147 3.33 1.41 11.70
C VAL A 147 2.31 0.40 12.22
N ASN A 148 1.32 0.87 12.97
CA ASN A 148 0.24 0.05 13.47
C ASN A 148 -0.92 -0.01 12.46
N LEU A 149 -0.76 -0.86 11.44
CA LEU A 149 -1.80 -1.02 10.43
C LEU A 149 -3.05 -1.68 11.02
N LYS A 150 -4.20 -1.01 10.90
CA LYS A 150 -5.48 -1.61 11.27
C LYS A 150 -5.92 -2.61 10.20
N ASP A 151 -6.21 -3.86 10.60
CA ASP A 151 -6.77 -4.87 9.70
C ASP A 151 -8.12 -4.39 9.15
N GLY A 152 -8.39 -4.66 7.89
CA GLY A 152 -9.60 -4.20 7.20
C GLY A 152 -9.58 -2.72 6.79
N SER A 153 -8.49 -1.95 7.03
CA SER A 153 -8.42 -0.55 6.60
C SER A 153 -8.55 -0.43 5.08
N MET A 154 -9.44 0.47 4.67
CA MET A 154 -9.71 0.78 3.25
C MET A 154 -8.97 2.05 2.82
N ASP A 155 -8.87 2.26 1.49
CA ASP A 155 -8.34 3.51 0.92
C ASP A 155 -9.39 4.63 0.98
N TYR A 156 -10.65 4.33 1.30
CA TYR A 156 -11.72 5.28 1.51
C TYR A 156 -11.51 6.03 2.82
N ARG A 157 -11.01 7.24 2.70
CA ARG A 157 -10.56 8.05 3.84
C ARG A 157 -10.77 9.54 3.57
N MET A 158 -11.29 10.26 4.55
CA MET A 158 -11.34 11.71 4.60
C MET A 158 -10.22 12.24 5.50
N MET A 159 -9.57 13.30 5.07
CA MET A 159 -8.41 13.91 5.75
C MET A 159 -8.53 15.42 5.76
N THR A 160 -8.06 16.07 6.81
CA THR A 160 -7.85 17.51 6.85
C THR A 160 -6.71 17.91 5.92
N ARG A 161 -6.66 19.18 5.49
CA ARG A 161 -5.57 19.71 4.66
C ARG A 161 -4.20 19.48 5.30
N GLN A 162 -4.08 19.64 6.61
CA GLN A 162 -2.84 19.40 7.34
C GLN A 162 -2.32 17.97 7.18
N VAL A 163 -3.21 16.98 7.24
CA VAL A 163 -2.86 15.57 7.03
C VAL A 163 -2.41 15.34 5.59
N VAL A 164 -3.13 15.92 4.62
CA VAL A 164 -2.78 15.81 3.19
C VAL A 164 -1.38 16.37 2.93
N GLU A 165 -1.06 17.54 3.47
CA GLU A 165 0.27 18.15 3.33
C GLU A 165 1.36 17.29 3.95
N ALA A 166 1.11 16.71 5.15
CA ALA A 166 2.01 15.76 5.77
C ALA A 166 2.23 14.53 4.88
N VAL A 167 1.17 13.94 4.31
CA VAL A 167 1.28 12.78 3.41
C VAL A 167 2.01 13.13 2.11
N LEU A 168 1.83 14.32 1.57
CA LEU A 168 2.50 14.79 0.36
C LEU A 168 3.99 15.10 0.58
N SER A 169 4.41 15.40 1.81
CA SER A 169 5.84 15.60 2.13
C SER A 169 6.68 14.33 1.92
N PHE A 170 6.04 13.15 1.92
CA PHE A 170 6.71 11.88 1.59
C PHE A 170 6.77 11.71 0.08
N SER A 171 7.96 11.82 -0.50
CA SER A 171 8.21 11.67 -1.94
C SER A 171 8.79 10.31 -2.32
N GLU A 172 8.55 9.30 -1.50
CA GLU A 172 9.06 7.93 -1.69
C GLU A 172 8.61 7.33 -3.02
N ALA A 173 9.54 6.76 -3.78
CA ALA A 173 9.24 6.06 -5.03
C ALA A 173 8.52 4.72 -4.79
N ASN A 174 8.80 4.08 -3.63
CA ASN A 174 8.14 2.84 -3.20
C ASN A 174 7.04 3.15 -2.19
N ARG A 175 6.01 3.90 -2.62
CA ARG A 175 4.92 4.30 -1.75
C ARG A 175 4.08 3.11 -1.30
N PHE A 176 3.70 3.13 -0.04
CA PHE A 176 2.67 2.31 0.57
C PHE A 176 1.76 3.23 1.38
N THR A 177 0.80 3.84 0.71
CA THR A 177 -0.01 4.95 1.27
C THR A 177 -0.72 4.58 2.56
N LYS A 178 -1.20 3.34 2.72
CA LYS A 178 -1.79 2.85 3.98
C LYS A 178 -0.81 2.91 5.16
N GLY A 179 0.46 2.62 4.91
CA GLY A 179 1.52 2.76 5.91
C GLY A 179 1.80 4.23 6.23
N ILE A 180 1.91 5.07 5.21
CA ILE A 180 2.15 6.51 5.37
C ILE A 180 1.05 7.16 6.22
N TYR A 181 -0.23 6.84 5.96
CA TYR A 181 -1.37 7.36 6.77
C TYR A 181 -1.26 7.02 8.25
N GLN A 182 -0.69 5.88 8.60
CA GLN A 182 -0.49 5.51 10.01
C GLN A 182 0.78 6.13 10.59
N TRP A 183 1.84 6.23 9.77
CA TRP A 183 3.12 6.76 10.18
C TRP A 183 3.04 8.25 10.57
N VAL A 184 2.23 9.04 9.87
CA VAL A 184 2.04 10.48 10.18
C VAL A 184 1.35 10.73 11.53
N GLY A 185 0.72 9.71 12.13
CA GLY A 185 0.27 9.71 13.53
C GLY A 185 -0.95 10.56 13.86
N PHE A 186 -1.71 11.06 12.89
CA PHE A 186 -2.91 11.86 13.12
C PHE A 186 -4.07 11.05 13.69
N ARG A 187 -4.93 11.71 14.47
CA ARG A 187 -6.10 11.08 15.09
C ARG A 187 -7.11 10.65 14.04
N THR A 188 -7.32 9.33 13.92
CA THR A 188 -8.21 8.73 12.93
C THR A 188 -9.43 8.10 13.58
N LYS A 189 -10.65 8.51 13.18
CA LYS A 189 -11.89 7.80 13.48
C LYS A 189 -12.07 6.67 12.46
N TRP A 190 -12.23 5.46 12.97
CA TRP A 190 -12.52 4.30 12.14
C TRP A 190 -14.02 4.07 12.07
N ILE A 191 -14.57 4.14 10.85
CA ILE A 191 -15.99 3.92 10.57
C ILE A 191 -16.13 2.52 10.01
N GLU A 192 -16.80 1.67 10.74
CA GLU A 192 -17.03 0.29 10.35
C GLU A 192 -18.06 0.20 9.22
N THR A 193 -17.73 -0.57 8.19
CA THR A 193 -18.61 -0.76 7.03
C THR A 193 -18.55 -2.20 6.55
N GLU A 194 -19.69 -2.67 6.05
CA GLU A 194 -19.79 -3.94 5.36
C GLU A 194 -19.24 -3.82 3.93
N ASN A 195 -18.82 -4.94 3.37
CA ASN A 195 -18.37 -4.99 1.99
C ASN A 195 -19.58 -4.91 1.04
N VAL A 196 -19.55 -3.97 0.11
CA VAL A 196 -20.56 -3.87 -0.96
C VAL A 196 -20.00 -4.59 -2.19
N GLU A 197 -20.85 -5.37 -2.87
CA GLU A 197 -20.47 -6.01 -4.13
C GLU A 197 -20.18 -4.96 -5.20
N ARG A 198 -19.22 -5.26 -6.08
CA ARG A 198 -18.86 -4.38 -7.20
C ARG A 198 -20.06 -4.19 -8.12
N VAL A 199 -20.25 -2.94 -8.54
CA VAL A 199 -21.28 -2.61 -9.53
C VAL A 199 -20.91 -3.14 -10.92
N ALA A 200 -19.62 -3.14 -11.28
CA ALA A 200 -19.07 -3.67 -12.54
C ALA A 200 -17.56 -3.95 -12.41
N GLY A 201 -17.02 -4.79 -13.28
CA GLY A 201 -15.59 -5.09 -13.39
C GLY A 201 -15.14 -6.33 -12.62
N GLU A 202 -14.01 -6.90 -13.02
CA GLU A 202 -13.37 -8.07 -12.39
C GLU A 202 -12.20 -7.63 -11.48
N THR A 203 -11.83 -8.49 -10.53
CA THR A 203 -10.66 -8.25 -9.67
C THR A 203 -9.38 -8.29 -10.50
N LYS A 204 -8.72 -7.15 -10.69
CA LYS A 204 -7.45 -7.02 -11.44
C LYS A 204 -6.23 -7.54 -10.66
N TRP A 205 -6.40 -7.94 -9.40
CA TRP A 205 -5.31 -8.37 -8.52
C TRP A 205 -5.16 -9.89 -8.51
N SER A 206 -4.05 -10.38 -9.08
CA SER A 206 -3.65 -11.78 -8.94
C SER A 206 -3.04 -12.04 -7.55
N PHE A 207 -2.97 -13.32 -7.14
CA PHE A 207 -2.28 -13.72 -5.90
C PHE A 207 -0.83 -13.20 -5.83
N TRP A 208 -0.08 -13.33 -6.93
CA TRP A 208 1.31 -12.87 -7.01
C TRP A 208 1.47 -11.35 -6.91
N SER A 209 0.52 -10.60 -7.47
CA SER A 209 0.54 -9.12 -7.34
C SER A 209 0.27 -8.67 -5.91
N LEU A 210 -0.66 -9.34 -5.20
CA LEU A 210 -0.92 -9.08 -3.78
C LEU A 210 0.28 -9.46 -2.91
N PHE A 211 0.91 -10.61 -3.17
CA PHE A 211 2.13 -11.03 -2.49
C PHE A 211 3.27 -10.02 -2.69
N ALA A 212 3.53 -9.61 -3.93
CA ALA A 212 4.53 -8.60 -4.24
C ALA A 212 4.24 -7.24 -3.59
N TYR A 213 2.97 -6.84 -3.50
CA TYR A 213 2.54 -5.63 -2.80
C TYR A 213 2.81 -5.75 -1.28
N SER A 214 2.50 -6.89 -0.69
CA SER A 214 2.77 -7.17 0.73
C SER A 214 4.27 -7.14 1.06
N VAL A 215 5.11 -7.75 0.22
CA VAL A 215 6.57 -7.71 0.37
C VAL A 215 7.09 -6.27 0.27
N ARG A 216 6.58 -5.48 -0.68
CA ARG A 216 6.95 -4.06 -0.79
C ARG A 216 6.57 -3.27 0.46
N GLY A 217 5.38 -3.50 1.02
CA GLY A 217 4.94 -2.89 2.27
C GLY A 217 5.85 -3.23 3.45
N ILE A 218 6.24 -4.50 3.59
CA ILE A 218 7.19 -4.93 4.63
C ILE A 218 8.55 -4.25 4.47
N LEU A 219 9.09 -4.23 3.25
CA LEU A 219 10.40 -3.63 2.98
C LEU A 219 10.41 -2.11 3.15
N ALA A 220 9.26 -1.44 2.96
CA ALA A 220 9.15 0.01 3.14
C ALA A 220 9.13 0.43 4.62
N PHE A 221 8.52 -0.37 5.51
CA PHE A 221 8.28 0.02 6.90
C PHE A 221 8.89 -0.93 7.93
N SER A 222 9.73 -1.89 7.53
CA SER A 222 10.31 -2.87 8.45
C SER A 222 11.72 -3.25 8.07
N THR A 223 12.59 -3.32 9.05
CA THR A 223 13.95 -3.88 8.94
C THR A 223 13.99 -5.35 9.39
N ALA A 224 12.86 -5.95 9.75
CA ALA A 224 12.79 -7.32 10.25
C ALA A 224 13.42 -8.37 9.32
N PRO A 225 13.28 -8.32 7.98
CA PRO A 225 13.98 -9.25 7.09
C PRO A 225 15.52 -9.16 7.20
N LEU A 226 16.06 -7.96 7.40
CA LEU A 226 17.51 -7.77 7.62
C LEU A 226 17.93 -8.33 8.98
N GLN A 227 17.14 -8.07 10.02
CA GLN A 227 17.40 -8.61 11.36
C GLN A 227 17.36 -10.14 11.35
N LEU A 228 16.37 -10.75 10.67
CA LEU A 228 16.29 -12.19 10.50
C LEU A 228 17.53 -12.76 9.80
N ALA A 229 17.98 -12.12 8.71
CA ALA A 229 19.21 -12.50 8.03
C ALA A 229 20.44 -12.45 8.95
N SER A 230 20.54 -11.41 9.78
CA SER A 230 21.61 -11.24 10.75
C SER A 230 21.56 -12.32 11.86
N ILE A 231 20.38 -12.62 12.41
CA ILE A 231 20.19 -13.65 13.44
C ILE A 231 20.54 -15.02 12.87
N LEU A 232 20.11 -15.35 11.65
CA LEU A 232 20.46 -16.59 10.97
C LEU A 232 21.98 -16.70 10.76
N GLY A 233 22.63 -15.62 10.34
CA GLY A 233 24.09 -15.56 10.18
C GLY A 233 24.82 -15.82 11.50
N ILE A 234 24.44 -15.16 12.58
CA ILE A 234 25.03 -15.37 13.92
C ILE A 234 24.78 -16.81 14.38
N GLY A 235 23.57 -17.34 14.21
CA GLY A 235 23.24 -18.72 14.56
C GLY A 235 24.12 -19.74 13.82
N CYS A 236 24.34 -19.54 12.52
CA CYS A 236 25.24 -20.39 11.73
C CYS A 236 26.71 -20.28 12.18
N CYS A 237 27.18 -19.06 12.50
CA CYS A 237 28.54 -18.89 13.02
C CYS A 237 28.73 -19.62 14.35
N LEU A 238 27.77 -19.54 15.26
CA LEU A 238 27.81 -20.25 16.55
C LEU A 238 27.81 -21.78 16.34
N LEU A 239 26.94 -22.30 15.47
CA LEU A 239 26.90 -23.73 15.14
C LEU A 239 28.21 -24.20 14.50
N ALA A 240 28.75 -23.44 13.57
CA ALA A 240 30.02 -23.73 12.92
C ALA A 240 31.17 -23.74 13.95
N PHE A 241 31.19 -22.78 14.87
CA PHE A 241 32.18 -22.72 15.94
C PHE A 241 32.08 -23.92 16.89
N CYS A 242 30.88 -24.28 17.35
CA CYS A 242 30.66 -25.47 18.18
C CYS A 242 31.06 -26.76 17.46
N TYR A 243 30.71 -26.90 16.16
CA TYR A 243 31.09 -28.07 15.38
C TYR A 243 32.60 -28.15 15.14
N MET A 244 33.23 -27.02 14.82
CA MET A 244 34.71 -26.94 14.69
C MET A 244 35.42 -27.37 16.00
N THR A 245 34.95 -26.86 17.13
CA THR A 245 35.48 -27.21 18.46
C THR A 245 35.30 -28.70 18.75
N PHE A 246 34.12 -29.26 18.45
CA PHE A 246 33.86 -30.70 18.58
C PHE A 246 34.80 -31.56 17.73
N VAL A 247 34.98 -31.21 16.45
CA VAL A 247 35.87 -31.90 15.51
C VAL A 247 37.31 -31.82 15.98
N PHE A 248 37.75 -30.66 16.46
CA PHE A 248 39.11 -30.46 16.98
C PHE A 248 39.40 -31.39 18.18
N PHE A 249 38.52 -31.45 19.18
CA PHE A 249 38.68 -32.33 20.32
C PHE A 249 38.59 -33.83 19.95
N LYS A 250 37.68 -34.18 19.02
CA LYS A 250 37.57 -35.53 18.48
C LYS A 250 38.86 -35.97 17.80
N TRP A 251 39.46 -35.09 16.97
CA TRP A 251 40.75 -35.34 16.31
C TRP A 251 41.86 -35.55 17.35
N LEU A 252 41.90 -34.72 18.38
CA LEU A 252 42.94 -34.81 19.43
C LEU A 252 42.90 -36.12 20.19
N ILE A 253 41.71 -36.72 20.41
CA ILE A 253 41.49 -37.91 21.22
C ILE A 253 41.61 -39.19 20.37
N TYR A 254 41.06 -39.18 19.14
CA TYR A 254 40.86 -40.42 18.36
C TYR A 254 41.67 -40.47 17.08
N GLY A 255 42.41 -39.43 16.73
CA GLY A 255 43.08 -39.33 15.42
C GLY A 255 42.07 -39.17 14.26
N ASP A 256 42.55 -39.11 13.00
CA ASP A 256 41.73 -38.90 11.84
C ASP A 256 41.57 -40.14 10.94
N PRO A 257 40.41 -40.80 10.88
CA PRO A 257 40.08 -41.62 9.72
C PRO A 257 39.32 -40.76 8.73
N VAL A 258 39.89 -40.55 7.52
CA VAL A 258 39.32 -39.74 6.42
C VAL A 258 37.96 -40.28 5.96
N GLN A 259 36.93 -40.05 6.76
CA GLN A 259 35.54 -40.30 6.43
C GLN A 259 34.77 -39.02 6.65
N GLY A 260 34.27 -38.35 5.62
CA GLY A 260 33.49 -37.15 5.83
C GLY A 260 33.11 -36.37 4.55
N TYR A 261 33.47 -36.84 3.35
CA TYR A 261 33.14 -36.14 2.11
C TYR A 261 31.64 -35.76 1.97
N PRO A 262 30.64 -36.66 2.21
CA PRO A 262 29.24 -36.31 2.12
C PRO A 262 28.84 -35.23 3.14
N THR A 263 29.37 -35.29 4.37
CA THR A 263 29.10 -34.31 5.42
C THR A 263 29.64 -32.93 5.06
N ILE A 264 30.86 -32.86 4.52
CA ILE A 264 31.46 -31.60 4.06
C ILE A 264 30.62 -31.01 2.93
N MET A 265 30.23 -31.82 1.95
CA MET A 265 29.41 -31.35 0.82
C MET A 265 28.05 -30.82 1.30
N CYS A 266 27.37 -31.51 2.21
CA CYS A 266 26.10 -31.03 2.78
C CYS A 266 26.27 -29.71 3.52
N VAL A 267 27.31 -29.57 4.34
CA VAL A 267 27.58 -28.33 5.08
C VAL A 267 27.92 -27.17 4.13
N VAL A 268 28.75 -27.40 3.12
CA VAL A 268 29.12 -26.37 2.12
C VAL A 268 27.89 -25.92 1.32
N LEU A 269 27.05 -26.86 0.87
CA LEU A 269 25.82 -26.52 0.15
C LEU A 269 24.80 -25.76 1.02
N LEU A 270 24.65 -26.16 2.28
CA LEU A 270 23.78 -25.48 3.24
C LEU A 270 24.26 -24.05 3.50
N LEU A 271 25.53 -23.87 3.80
CA LEU A 271 26.13 -22.54 4.06
C LEU A 271 26.09 -21.67 2.81
N GLY A 272 26.42 -22.21 1.63
CA GLY A 272 26.33 -21.51 0.36
C GLY A 272 24.88 -21.08 0.04
N GLY A 273 23.91 -21.96 0.23
CA GLY A 273 22.49 -21.64 0.06
C GLY A 273 22.01 -20.54 1.01
N LEU A 274 22.42 -20.61 2.29
CA LEU A 274 22.10 -19.59 3.28
C LEU A 274 22.75 -18.24 2.94
N GLN A 275 24.00 -18.23 2.51
CA GLN A 275 24.67 -17.00 2.06
C GLN A 275 23.94 -16.35 0.89
N LEU A 276 23.56 -17.13 -0.13
CA LEU A 276 22.78 -16.62 -1.28
C LEU A 276 21.43 -16.07 -0.86
N PHE A 277 20.76 -16.70 0.10
CA PHE A 277 19.50 -16.21 0.65
C PHE A 277 19.67 -14.86 1.34
N VAL A 278 20.67 -14.71 2.20
CA VAL A 278 20.98 -13.44 2.89
C VAL A 278 21.36 -12.35 1.89
N VAL A 279 22.19 -12.66 0.90
CA VAL A 279 22.56 -11.73 -0.18
C VAL A 279 21.31 -11.32 -0.98
N GLY A 280 20.39 -12.24 -1.22
CA GLY A 280 19.10 -11.94 -1.86
C GLY A 280 18.27 -10.92 -1.08
N ILE A 281 18.16 -11.06 0.25
CA ILE A 281 17.50 -10.07 1.11
C ILE A 281 18.19 -8.71 1.01
N LEU A 282 19.52 -8.66 1.15
CA LEU A 282 20.28 -7.42 1.00
C LEU A 282 20.03 -6.78 -0.37
N GLY A 283 20.01 -7.59 -1.43
CA GLY A 283 19.71 -7.13 -2.79
C GLY A 283 18.37 -6.41 -2.92
N LEU A 284 17.33 -6.88 -2.22
CA LEU A 284 16.01 -6.21 -2.20
C LEU A 284 16.08 -4.82 -1.57
N TYR A 285 16.80 -4.63 -0.46
CA TYR A 285 16.98 -3.33 0.17
C TYR A 285 17.85 -2.40 -0.67
N ILE A 286 18.95 -2.91 -1.26
CA ILE A 286 19.78 -2.14 -2.18
C ILE A 286 18.96 -1.69 -3.40
N ALA A 287 18.12 -2.55 -3.96
CA ALA A 287 17.22 -2.19 -5.05
C ALA A 287 16.19 -1.12 -4.64
N GLY A 288 15.75 -1.11 -3.37
CA GLY A 288 14.94 -0.03 -2.78
C GLY A 288 15.71 1.29 -2.78
N ILE A 289 16.89 1.32 -2.15
CA ILE A 289 17.78 2.49 -2.07
C ILE A 289 18.10 3.02 -3.48
N PHE A 290 18.40 2.14 -4.42
CA PHE A 290 18.71 2.52 -5.81
C PHE A 290 17.54 3.21 -6.51
N ARG A 291 16.28 2.83 -6.20
CA ARG A 291 15.10 3.51 -6.74
C ARG A 291 14.94 4.91 -6.16
N GLU A 292 15.14 5.06 -4.85
CA GLU A 292 15.05 6.34 -4.16
C GLU A 292 16.16 7.32 -4.61
N THR A 293 17.39 6.84 -4.75
CA THR A 293 18.53 7.68 -5.17
C THR A 293 18.41 8.22 -6.60
N LYS A 294 17.65 7.54 -7.46
CA LYS A 294 17.39 8.04 -8.83
C LYS A 294 16.50 9.28 -8.87
N ARG A 295 15.75 9.59 -7.82
CA ARG A 295 14.84 10.74 -7.70
C ARG A 295 13.95 10.94 -8.94
N ARG A 296 13.51 9.84 -9.56
CA ARG A 296 12.55 9.89 -10.66
C ARG A 296 11.21 10.40 -10.15
N PRO A 297 10.48 11.23 -10.92
CA PRO A 297 9.14 11.66 -10.51
C PRO A 297 8.22 10.44 -10.35
N ILE A 298 7.36 10.49 -9.33
CA ILE A 298 6.41 9.41 -9.00
C ILE A 298 5.46 9.17 -10.18
N TYR A 299 5.09 10.25 -10.89
CA TYR A 299 4.23 10.20 -12.08
C TYR A 299 4.62 11.31 -13.08
N VAL A 300 4.14 11.19 -14.30
CA VAL A 300 4.28 12.22 -15.36
C VAL A 300 2.90 12.55 -15.87
N VAL A 301 2.50 13.82 -15.73
CA VAL A 301 1.22 14.32 -16.25
C VAL A 301 1.33 14.46 -17.75
N LYS A 302 0.35 13.94 -18.48
CA LYS A 302 0.14 14.15 -19.91
C LYS A 302 -0.72 15.38 -20.15
N GLU A 303 -1.81 15.50 -19.38
CA GLU A 303 -2.76 16.61 -19.47
C GLU A 303 -3.57 16.74 -18.17
N SER A 304 -4.07 17.93 -17.85
CA SER A 304 -4.89 18.20 -16.67
C SER A 304 -5.82 19.39 -16.90
N LYS A 305 -6.91 19.43 -16.13
CA LYS A 305 -7.85 20.55 -16.09
C LYS A 305 -8.20 20.88 -14.63
#